data_3abfff85e4c1b390cccf4b2d2d987450
#
_entry.id   3abfff85e4c1b390cccf4b2d2d987450
#
_cell.length_a   1.000
_cell.length_b   1.000
_cell.length_c   1.000
_cell.angle_alpha   90.00
_cell.angle_beta   90.00
_cell.angle_gamma   90.00
#
_symmetry.space_group_name_H-M   'P 1'
#
loop_
_entity.id
_entity.type
_entity.pdbx_description
1 polymer ?
#
loop_
_entity_poly.entity_id
_entity_poly.type
_entity_poly.pdbx_seq_one_letter_code
_entity_poly.pdbx_strand_id
1 'polypeptide(L)'
;MDNDKIDISMDGFDPSAIPGSRRVANPTPQPARGKTSDGGQRPQQPRRKAAVPPAGRAAGKEKRRRADGRPGWVRFLADRRTHRAAGVVLVVLAAVVLIVTLSHLRNGAVDQSAVENASVAQMAEAGIKVENAGGPFGAKLSQWLFADGLGLGAFTVVVWLAMVGVGLLKLIKLRFWSLTAKCLFSAITVSVVAGLLFYNSESYIHWGGSHGHYVNAWLMNMGN
;
A
#
# COMPACT_ATOMS: atom_id res chain seq x y z
N MET A 1 -0.52 -13.54 -48.24
CA MET A 1 -0.50 -13.94 -46.83
C MET A 1 -1.72 -13.36 -46.20
N ASP A 2 -2.67 -14.25 -45.99
CA ASP A 2 -4.08 -13.95 -45.82
C ASP A 2 -4.40 -13.35 -44.44
N ASN A 3 -5.14 -12.24 -44.52
CA ASN A 3 -5.82 -11.62 -43.34
C ASN A 3 -7.15 -12.35 -43.12
N ASP A 4 -7.19 -13.34 -42.24
CA ASP A 4 -8.43 -13.92 -41.77
C ASP A 4 -9.13 -12.94 -40.83
N LYS A 5 -10.05 -12.18 -41.41
CA LYS A 5 -11.09 -11.47 -40.66
C LYS A 5 -12.09 -12.50 -40.13
N ILE A 6 -12.10 -12.74 -38.85
CA ILE A 6 -13.15 -13.49 -38.16
C ILE A 6 -14.37 -12.58 -38.08
N ASP A 7 -15.30 -12.84 -38.97
CA ASP A 7 -16.64 -12.23 -38.97
C ASP A 7 -17.51 -12.98 -37.95
N ILE A 8 -17.73 -12.39 -36.77
CA ILE A 8 -18.66 -12.92 -35.76
C ILE A 8 -20.04 -12.38 -36.09
N SER A 9 -20.79 -13.15 -36.88
CA SER A 9 -22.21 -12.92 -37.09
C SER A 9 -22.98 -13.10 -35.78
N MET A 10 -23.62 -12.03 -35.33
CA MET A 10 -24.50 -12.03 -34.13
C MET A 10 -25.96 -12.37 -34.50
N ASP A 11 -26.19 -13.25 -35.45
CA ASP A 11 -27.54 -13.74 -35.77
C ASP A 11 -27.90 -14.88 -34.82
N GLY A 12 -28.74 -14.59 -33.84
CA GLY A 12 -29.29 -15.61 -32.94
C GLY A 12 -29.55 -15.22 -31.51
N PHE A 13 -29.46 -13.94 -31.16
CA PHE A 13 -29.83 -13.51 -29.81
C PHE A 13 -31.34 -13.28 -29.71
N ASP A 14 -32.07 -14.24 -29.13
CA ASP A 14 -33.50 -14.12 -28.79
C ASP A 14 -33.62 -13.57 -27.34
N PRO A 15 -34.08 -12.30 -27.19
CA PRO A 15 -34.22 -11.69 -25.87
C PRO A 15 -35.42 -12.21 -25.05
N SER A 16 -36.22 -13.14 -25.60
CA SER A 16 -37.40 -13.71 -24.91
C SER A 16 -37.07 -14.92 -24.02
N ALA A 17 -35.82 -15.40 -24.05
CA ALA A 17 -35.40 -16.59 -23.32
C ALA A 17 -34.86 -16.33 -21.88
N ILE A 18 -35.05 -15.12 -21.33
CA ILE A 18 -34.64 -14.83 -19.96
C ILE A 18 -35.78 -15.14 -18.98
N PRO A 19 -35.72 -16.20 -18.17
CA PRO A 19 -36.74 -16.48 -17.17
C PRO A 19 -36.62 -15.51 -16.01
N GLY A 20 -37.57 -14.60 -15.83
CA GLY A 20 -37.64 -13.77 -14.63
C GLY A 20 -38.10 -12.32 -14.78
N SER A 21 -38.42 -11.80 -15.96
CA SER A 21 -38.96 -10.44 -16.08
C SER A 21 -40.50 -10.41 -15.77
N ARG A 22 -40.84 -10.21 -14.49
CA ARG A 22 -42.21 -9.85 -14.11
C ARG A 22 -42.53 -8.47 -14.66
N ARG A 23 -43.43 -8.39 -15.66
CA ARG A 23 -44.08 -7.13 -16.08
C ARG A 23 -44.89 -6.58 -14.92
N VAL A 24 -44.52 -5.41 -14.43
CA VAL A 24 -45.35 -4.60 -13.55
C VAL A 24 -46.42 -3.95 -14.46
N ALA A 25 -47.66 -4.34 -14.26
CA ALA A 25 -48.81 -3.78 -14.98
C ALA A 25 -49.10 -2.36 -14.46
N ASN A 26 -49.20 -1.41 -15.41
CA ASN A 26 -49.70 -0.06 -15.14
C ASN A 26 -51.18 -0.10 -14.81
N PRO A 27 -51.67 0.59 -13.78
CA PRO A 27 -53.10 0.70 -13.51
C PRO A 27 -53.77 1.69 -14.48
N THR A 28 -54.83 1.21 -15.12
CA THR A 28 -55.74 1.94 -16.01
C THR A 28 -56.48 3.07 -15.28
N PRO A 29 -56.71 4.26 -15.87
CA PRO A 29 -57.51 5.32 -15.27
C PRO A 29 -58.98 4.98 -15.28
N GLN A 30 -59.68 5.09 -14.12
CA GLN A 30 -61.13 5.00 -14.03
C GLN A 30 -61.80 6.34 -14.39
N PRO A 31 -62.99 6.30 -15.00
CA PRO A 31 -63.69 7.51 -15.43
C PRO A 31 -64.43 8.18 -14.27
N ALA A 32 -64.54 9.50 -14.39
CA ALA A 32 -65.22 10.40 -13.50
C ALA A 32 -66.73 10.14 -13.42
N ARG A 33 -67.33 10.08 -12.24
CA ARG A 33 -68.77 10.08 -12.01
C ARG A 33 -69.19 11.17 -11.03
N GLY A 34 -69.98 12.07 -11.56
CA GLY A 34 -71.14 12.71 -11.01
C GLY A 34 -71.07 13.50 -9.72
N LYS A 35 -71.36 14.79 -9.87
CA LYS A 35 -71.70 15.77 -8.83
C LYS A 35 -73.01 15.38 -8.14
N THR A 36 -73.03 15.36 -6.81
CA THR A 36 -74.23 15.75 -6.03
C THR A 36 -73.77 16.61 -4.85
N SER A 37 -74.37 17.80 -4.81
CA SER A 37 -74.25 18.78 -3.76
C SER A 37 -75.05 18.31 -2.55
N ASP A 38 -74.42 18.22 -1.37
CA ASP A 38 -75.14 18.40 -0.14
C ASP A 38 -74.29 19.12 0.89
N GLY A 39 -74.87 20.12 1.53
CA GLY A 39 -74.23 21.05 2.45
C GLY A 39 -74.08 20.40 3.84
N GLY A 40 -72.90 20.18 4.25
CA GLY A 40 -72.55 19.80 5.61
C GLY A 40 -71.35 20.60 6.08
N GLN A 41 -71.58 21.45 7.05
CA GLN A 41 -70.53 22.23 7.71
C GLN A 41 -69.51 21.30 8.33
N ARG A 42 -68.29 21.26 7.81
CA ARG A 42 -67.16 20.60 8.46
C ARG A 42 -66.62 21.50 9.58
N PRO A 43 -66.44 20.97 10.78
CA PRO A 43 -65.75 21.68 11.83
C PRO A 43 -64.28 21.98 11.37
N GLN A 44 -63.85 23.21 11.52
CA GLN A 44 -62.50 23.65 11.24
C GLN A 44 -61.55 22.89 12.20
N GLN A 45 -60.76 21.99 11.66
CA GLN A 45 -59.59 21.46 12.39
C GLN A 45 -58.61 22.60 12.65
N PRO A 46 -58.07 22.70 13.89
CA PRO A 46 -57.08 23.70 14.21
C PRO A 46 -55.83 23.49 13.36
N ARG A 47 -55.45 24.53 12.64
CA ARG A 47 -54.18 24.61 11.87
C ARG A 47 -53.06 24.08 12.76
N ARG A 48 -52.56 22.89 12.48
CA ARG A 48 -51.28 22.42 13.05
C ARG A 48 -50.23 23.45 12.68
N LYS A 49 -49.75 24.20 13.67
CA LYS A 49 -48.57 25.05 13.57
C LYS A 49 -47.45 24.17 13.00
N ALA A 50 -46.89 24.58 11.86
CA ALA A 50 -45.72 23.94 11.31
C ALA A 50 -44.66 23.81 12.41
N ALA A 51 -44.29 22.58 12.72
CA ALA A 51 -43.25 22.30 13.70
C ALA A 51 -41.96 22.94 13.19
N VAL A 52 -41.52 23.98 13.86
CA VAL A 52 -40.21 24.58 13.70
C VAL A 52 -39.19 23.47 13.96
N PRO A 53 -38.31 23.11 13.00
CA PRO A 53 -37.32 22.09 13.26
C PRO A 53 -36.44 22.53 14.43
N PRO A 54 -36.16 21.68 15.42
CA PRO A 54 -35.38 22.09 16.59
C PRO A 54 -33.99 22.57 16.11
N ALA A 55 -33.71 23.84 16.35
CA ALA A 55 -32.46 24.51 15.98
C ALA A 55 -31.19 23.85 16.59
N GLY A 56 -31.36 22.91 17.50
CA GLY A 56 -30.27 22.19 18.18
C GLY A 56 -29.52 21.18 17.31
N ARG A 57 -30.13 20.64 16.22
CA ARG A 57 -29.44 19.64 15.37
C ARG A 57 -28.45 20.22 14.37
N ALA A 58 -28.68 21.44 13.88
CA ALA A 58 -27.75 22.14 13.01
C ALA A 58 -26.53 22.64 13.77
N ALA A 59 -26.72 23.21 14.95
CA ALA A 59 -25.64 23.69 15.81
C ALA A 59 -24.71 22.54 16.31
N GLY A 60 -25.26 21.33 16.54
CA GLY A 60 -24.47 20.16 16.92
C GLY A 60 -23.55 19.64 15.81
N LYS A 61 -23.98 19.73 14.53
CA LYS A 61 -23.12 19.37 13.38
C LYS A 61 -22.03 20.40 13.09
N GLU A 62 -22.31 21.67 13.31
CA GLU A 62 -21.35 22.75 13.13
C GLU A 62 -20.30 22.79 14.25
N LYS A 63 -20.69 22.55 15.51
CA LYS A 63 -19.74 22.39 16.63
C LYS A 63 -18.81 21.19 16.44
N ARG A 64 -19.28 20.04 15.90
CA ARG A 64 -18.43 18.89 15.61
C ARG A 64 -17.42 19.16 14.47
N ARG A 65 -17.73 20.03 13.49
CA ARG A 65 -16.77 20.45 12.47
C ARG A 65 -15.68 21.39 12.97
N ARG A 66 -15.99 22.23 13.98
CA ARG A 66 -15.00 23.16 14.57
C ARG A 66 -14.10 22.55 15.63
N ALA A 67 -14.46 21.39 16.21
CA ALA A 67 -13.70 20.74 17.28
C ALA A 67 -12.51 19.89 16.78
N ASP A 68 -12.35 19.73 15.46
CA ASP A 68 -11.24 18.94 14.92
C ASP A 68 -10.06 19.88 14.57
N GLY A 69 -9.45 20.45 15.65
CA GLY A 69 -8.26 21.31 15.58
C GLY A 69 -6.97 20.62 15.11
N ARG A 70 -7.09 19.43 14.54
CA ARG A 70 -5.93 18.72 13.98
C ARG A 70 -5.39 19.47 12.78
N PRO A 71 -4.08 19.73 12.71
CA PRO A 71 -3.45 20.38 11.58
C PRO A 71 -3.77 19.64 10.27
N GLY A 72 -3.82 20.38 9.16
CA GLY A 72 -4.26 19.85 7.86
C GLY A 72 -3.48 18.61 7.40
N TRP A 73 -2.19 18.53 7.70
CA TRP A 73 -1.34 17.37 7.40
C TRP A 73 -1.76 16.09 8.15
N VAL A 74 -2.26 16.19 9.40
CA VAL A 74 -2.79 15.04 10.16
C VAL A 74 -4.08 14.53 9.53
N ARG A 75 -4.94 15.44 9.02
CA ARG A 75 -6.16 15.05 8.29
C ARG A 75 -5.83 14.39 6.96
N PHE A 76 -4.85 14.91 6.25
CA PHE A 76 -4.36 14.32 5.01
C PHE A 76 -3.82 12.90 5.26
N LEU A 77 -3.01 12.71 6.31
CA LEU A 77 -2.49 11.39 6.69
C LEU A 77 -3.58 10.42 7.20
N ALA A 78 -4.71 10.94 7.70
CA ALA A 78 -5.83 10.12 8.16
C ALA A 78 -6.81 9.73 7.03
N ASP A 79 -6.67 10.28 5.83
CA ASP A 79 -7.56 9.98 4.70
C ASP A 79 -7.32 8.56 4.18
N ARG A 80 -8.42 7.86 3.91
CA ARG A 80 -8.38 6.49 3.35
C ARG A 80 -7.70 6.42 1.97
N ARG A 81 -7.79 7.50 1.18
CA ARG A 81 -7.14 7.58 -0.13
C ARG A 81 -5.63 7.66 0.02
N THR A 82 -5.16 8.49 0.95
CA THR A 82 -3.73 8.63 1.27
C THR A 82 -3.14 7.33 1.77
N HIS A 83 -3.83 6.60 2.68
CA HIS A 83 -3.36 5.29 3.13
C HIS A 83 -3.23 4.27 1.99
N ARG A 84 -4.19 4.23 1.06
CA ARG A 84 -4.10 3.33 -0.09
C ARG A 84 -2.95 3.70 -1.02
N ALA A 85 -2.81 5.00 -1.33
CA ALA A 85 -1.70 5.47 -2.15
C ALA A 85 -0.34 5.15 -1.51
N ALA A 86 -0.19 5.45 -0.20
CA ALA A 86 1.02 5.10 0.55
C ALA A 86 1.27 3.58 0.58
N GLY A 87 0.21 2.78 0.70
CA GLY A 87 0.31 1.33 0.65
C GLY A 87 0.86 0.81 -0.67
N VAL A 88 0.36 1.34 -1.81
CA VAL A 88 0.87 1.00 -3.14
C VAL A 88 2.34 1.42 -3.28
N VAL A 89 2.68 2.65 -2.87
CA VAL A 89 4.06 3.16 -2.93
C VAL A 89 5.00 2.26 -2.12
N LEU A 90 4.61 1.83 -0.90
CA LEU A 90 5.43 0.95 -0.08
C LEU A 90 5.62 -0.44 -0.69
N VAL A 91 4.59 -1.01 -1.32
CA VAL A 91 4.71 -2.31 -2.01
C VAL A 91 5.65 -2.20 -3.20
N VAL A 92 5.52 -1.14 -4.01
CA VAL A 92 6.43 -0.88 -5.13
C VAL A 92 7.86 -0.65 -4.62
N LEU A 93 8.03 0.14 -3.56
CA LEU A 93 9.34 0.36 -2.94
C LEU A 93 9.96 -0.95 -2.43
N ALA A 94 9.17 -1.81 -1.79
CA ALA A 94 9.65 -3.12 -1.36
C ALA A 94 10.14 -3.97 -2.55
N ALA A 95 9.39 -3.95 -3.67
CA ALA A 95 9.81 -4.66 -4.88
C ALA A 95 11.11 -4.08 -5.47
N VAL A 96 11.24 -2.76 -5.52
CA VAL A 96 12.47 -2.10 -6.00
C VAL A 96 13.65 -2.45 -5.10
N VAL A 97 13.50 -2.33 -3.76
CA VAL A 97 14.56 -2.69 -2.80
C VAL A 97 14.94 -4.15 -2.92
N LEU A 98 13.96 -5.05 -3.13
CA LEU A 98 14.24 -6.46 -3.37
C LEU A 98 15.11 -6.67 -4.62
N ILE A 99 14.71 -6.05 -5.74
CA ILE A 99 15.43 -6.19 -7.01
C ILE A 99 16.86 -5.67 -6.91
N VAL A 100 17.07 -4.48 -6.33
CA VAL A 100 18.42 -3.91 -6.20
C VAL A 100 19.30 -4.71 -5.23
N THR A 101 18.71 -5.28 -4.17
CA THR A 101 19.43 -6.14 -3.22
C THR A 101 19.80 -7.50 -3.84
N LEU A 102 18.91 -8.10 -4.61
CA LEU A 102 19.22 -9.33 -5.36
C LEU A 102 20.27 -9.06 -6.46
N SER A 103 20.20 -7.91 -7.11
CA SER A 103 21.21 -7.48 -8.08
C SER A 103 22.59 -7.28 -7.43
N HIS A 104 22.64 -6.75 -6.20
CA HIS A 104 23.88 -6.65 -5.41
C HIS A 104 24.49 -8.01 -5.11
N LEU A 105 23.70 -9.02 -4.74
CA LEU A 105 24.22 -10.37 -4.53
C LEU A 105 24.88 -10.96 -5.78
N ARG A 106 24.40 -10.57 -6.97
CA ARG A 106 24.92 -11.08 -8.23
C ARG A 106 26.11 -10.27 -8.76
N ASN A 107 26.05 -8.96 -8.68
CA ASN A 107 26.94 -8.03 -9.38
C ASN A 107 27.75 -7.14 -8.41
N GLY A 108 27.53 -7.23 -7.11
CA GLY A 108 28.12 -6.32 -6.10
C GLY A 108 29.65 -6.31 -6.14
N ALA A 109 30.30 -7.44 -6.43
CA ALA A 109 31.75 -7.51 -6.55
C ALA A 109 32.29 -6.62 -7.68
N VAL A 110 31.58 -6.53 -8.81
CA VAL A 110 31.97 -5.70 -9.95
C VAL A 110 31.77 -4.22 -9.65
N ASP A 111 30.68 -3.90 -8.94
CA ASP A 111 30.32 -2.51 -8.64
C ASP A 111 31.07 -1.93 -7.41
N GLN A 112 31.77 -2.76 -6.63
CA GLN A 112 32.34 -2.38 -5.33
C GLN A 112 33.22 -1.13 -5.41
N SER A 113 34.19 -1.12 -6.30
CA SER A 113 35.15 -0.01 -6.39
C SER A 113 34.48 1.32 -6.75
N ALA A 114 33.43 1.26 -7.58
CA ALA A 114 32.65 2.44 -7.96
C ALA A 114 31.80 2.93 -6.79
N VAL A 115 31.15 2.00 -6.08
CA VAL A 115 30.25 2.33 -4.98
C VAL A 115 30.97 2.80 -3.72
N GLU A 116 32.14 2.24 -3.40
CA GLU A 116 32.94 2.65 -2.24
C GLU A 116 33.55 4.03 -2.42
N ASN A 117 34.07 4.34 -3.60
CA ASN A 117 34.89 5.52 -3.85
C ASN A 117 34.13 6.73 -4.40
N ALA A 118 32.86 6.57 -4.81
CA ALA A 118 32.07 7.65 -5.37
C ALA A 118 30.67 7.75 -4.77
N SER A 119 30.17 8.98 -4.67
CA SER A 119 28.77 9.23 -4.38
C SER A 119 27.88 8.97 -5.61
N VAL A 120 26.55 8.84 -5.38
CA VAL A 120 25.59 8.66 -6.50
C VAL A 120 25.69 9.80 -7.52
N ALA A 121 25.87 11.04 -7.08
CA ALA A 121 26.02 12.19 -7.96
C ALA A 121 27.30 12.10 -8.79
N GLN A 122 28.44 11.80 -8.16
CA GLN A 122 29.71 11.64 -8.83
C GLN A 122 29.69 10.49 -9.85
N MET A 123 29.07 9.37 -9.51
CA MET A 123 28.92 8.25 -10.46
C MET A 123 28.06 8.65 -11.67
N ALA A 124 26.99 9.42 -11.44
CA ALA A 124 26.11 9.90 -12.50
C ALA A 124 26.81 10.93 -13.41
N GLU A 125 27.53 11.90 -12.82
CA GLU A 125 28.26 12.94 -13.54
C GLU A 125 29.44 12.37 -14.36
N ALA A 126 30.18 11.41 -13.78
CA ALA A 126 31.30 10.77 -14.44
C ALA A 126 30.87 9.68 -15.44
N GLY A 127 29.57 9.40 -15.58
CA GLY A 127 29.07 8.35 -16.46
C GLY A 127 29.54 6.94 -16.08
N ILE A 128 29.84 6.71 -14.79
CA ILE A 128 30.33 5.42 -14.31
C ILE A 128 29.18 4.41 -14.41
N LYS A 129 29.39 3.37 -15.22
CA LYS A 129 28.45 2.28 -15.36
C LYS A 129 28.56 1.34 -14.18
N VAL A 130 27.41 1.01 -13.58
CA VAL A 130 27.26 -0.03 -12.56
C VAL A 130 26.32 -1.09 -13.07
N GLU A 131 26.58 -2.34 -12.71
CA GLU A 131 25.80 -3.50 -13.16
C GLU A 131 24.54 -3.74 -12.30
N ASN A 132 24.36 -2.95 -11.22
CA ASN A 132 23.17 -3.04 -10.39
C ASN A 132 21.92 -2.61 -11.18
N ALA A 133 20.83 -3.40 -11.07
CA ALA A 133 19.56 -3.16 -11.75
C ALA A 133 18.91 -1.78 -11.44
N GLY A 134 19.26 -1.17 -10.32
CA GLY A 134 18.84 0.17 -9.93
C GLY A 134 19.83 1.27 -10.31
N GLY A 135 20.84 0.97 -11.11
CA GLY A 135 21.91 1.91 -11.48
C GLY A 135 22.71 2.39 -10.26
N PRO A 136 23.37 3.57 -10.31
CA PRO A 136 24.18 4.10 -9.21
C PRO A 136 23.45 4.21 -7.88
N PHE A 137 22.18 4.65 -7.92
CA PHE A 137 21.37 4.75 -6.71
C PHE A 137 21.07 3.37 -6.10
N GLY A 138 20.66 2.39 -6.96
CA GLY A 138 20.39 1.03 -6.52
C GLY A 138 21.64 0.34 -5.96
N ALA A 139 22.79 0.54 -6.59
CA ALA A 139 24.06 0.01 -6.13
C ALA A 139 24.42 0.57 -4.75
N LYS A 140 24.31 1.89 -4.53
CA LYS A 140 24.60 2.52 -3.24
C LYS A 140 23.60 2.12 -2.15
N LEU A 141 22.31 2.05 -2.49
CA LEU A 141 21.25 1.63 -1.57
C LEU A 141 21.46 0.18 -1.12
N SER A 142 21.73 -0.73 -2.06
CA SER A 142 21.97 -2.13 -1.72
C SER A 142 23.27 -2.34 -0.96
N GLN A 143 24.33 -1.59 -1.29
CA GLN A 143 25.56 -1.56 -0.51
C GLN A 143 25.27 -1.20 0.95
N TRP A 144 24.60 -0.06 1.16
CA TRP A 144 24.27 0.44 2.51
C TRP A 144 23.37 -0.54 3.28
N LEU A 145 22.39 -1.15 2.62
CA LEU A 145 21.44 -2.03 3.29
C LEU A 145 22.02 -3.42 3.57
N PHE A 146 22.79 -3.95 2.63
CA PHE A 146 23.32 -5.31 2.68
C PHE A 146 24.75 -5.35 3.23
N ALA A 147 25.73 -4.76 2.54
CA ALA A 147 27.14 -4.87 2.93
C ALA A 147 27.46 -4.08 4.21
N ASP A 148 27.07 -2.82 4.26
CA ASP A 148 27.30 -1.95 5.42
C ASP A 148 26.29 -2.16 6.54
N GLY A 149 25.13 -2.75 6.23
CA GLY A 149 24.03 -2.96 7.14
C GLY A 149 23.94 -4.37 7.69
N LEU A 150 22.82 -5.03 7.39
CA LEU A 150 22.35 -6.27 8.01
C LEU A 150 22.65 -7.54 7.22
N GLY A 151 23.31 -7.46 6.06
CA GLY A 151 23.53 -8.62 5.20
C GLY A 151 22.23 -9.32 4.80
N LEU A 152 22.15 -10.63 5.00
CA LEU A 152 20.91 -11.39 4.77
C LEU A 152 19.72 -10.87 5.58
N GLY A 153 19.96 -10.25 6.73
CA GLY A 153 18.93 -9.60 7.53
C GLY A 153 18.20 -8.46 6.79
N ALA A 154 18.80 -7.88 5.76
CA ALA A 154 18.18 -6.84 4.92
C ALA A 154 16.90 -7.31 4.24
N PHE A 155 16.77 -8.60 3.91
CA PHE A 155 15.55 -9.15 3.34
C PHE A 155 14.34 -9.05 4.28
N THR A 156 14.58 -9.05 5.59
CA THR A 156 13.48 -8.85 6.55
C THR A 156 12.94 -7.42 6.50
N VAL A 157 13.76 -6.43 6.13
CA VAL A 157 13.32 -5.05 5.89
C VAL A 157 12.41 -4.99 4.66
N VAL A 158 12.75 -5.71 3.59
CA VAL A 158 11.90 -5.83 2.39
C VAL A 158 10.55 -6.45 2.75
N VAL A 159 10.54 -7.54 3.52
CA VAL A 159 9.31 -8.19 3.99
C VAL A 159 8.50 -7.22 4.86
N TRP A 160 9.14 -6.47 5.75
CA TRP A 160 8.48 -5.47 6.58
C TRP A 160 7.81 -4.38 5.74
N LEU A 161 8.52 -3.80 4.76
CA LEU A 161 7.97 -2.80 3.83
C LEU A 161 6.75 -3.34 3.08
N ALA A 162 6.87 -4.55 2.52
CA ALA A 162 5.77 -5.20 1.80
C ALA A 162 4.55 -5.42 2.69
N MET A 163 4.75 -5.97 3.89
CA MET A 163 3.67 -6.25 4.85
C MET A 163 2.98 -4.96 5.32
N VAL A 164 3.75 -3.91 5.62
CA VAL A 164 3.19 -2.59 5.99
C VAL A 164 2.39 -2.02 4.82
N GLY A 165 2.91 -2.08 3.60
CA GLY A 165 2.22 -1.63 2.40
C GLY A 165 0.87 -2.36 2.20
N VAL A 166 0.87 -3.69 2.27
CA VAL A 166 -0.35 -4.52 2.16
C VAL A 166 -1.34 -4.22 3.30
N GLY A 167 -0.82 -3.96 4.51
CA GLY A 167 -1.63 -3.55 5.66
C GLY A 167 -2.31 -2.19 5.46
N LEU A 168 -1.60 -1.20 4.88
CA LEU A 168 -2.16 0.10 4.52
C LEU A 168 -3.22 -0.01 3.43
N LEU A 169 -3.10 -0.96 2.51
CA LEU A 169 -4.12 -1.31 1.53
C LEU A 169 -5.36 -1.96 2.17
N LYS A 170 -5.29 -2.30 3.46
CA LYS A 170 -6.35 -3.01 4.23
C LYS A 170 -6.67 -4.41 3.71
N LEU A 171 -5.75 -5.02 2.98
CA LEU A 171 -5.89 -6.40 2.52
C LEU A 171 -5.70 -7.39 3.67
N ILE A 172 -4.88 -7.02 4.67
CA ILE A 172 -4.64 -7.80 5.87
C ILE A 172 -4.76 -6.93 7.14
N LYS A 173 -5.12 -7.55 8.26
CA LYS A 173 -5.13 -6.90 9.57
C LYS A 173 -3.77 -7.04 10.22
N LEU A 174 -3.01 -5.95 10.29
CA LEU A 174 -1.68 -5.94 10.88
C LEU A 174 -1.68 -5.29 12.27
N ARG A 175 -0.95 -5.90 13.18
CA ARG A 175 -0.52 -5.27 14.44
C ARG A 175 0.86 -4.65 14.20
N PHE A 176 0.88 -3.39 13.78
CA PHE A 176 2.09 -2.68 13.32
C PHE A 176 3.29 -2.87 14.28
N TRP A 177 3.12 -2.57 15.56
CA TRP A 177 4.20 -2.68 16.56
C TRP A 177 4.72 -4.11 16.72
N SER A 178 3.82 -5.10 16.71
CA SER A 178 4.23 -6.50 16.79
C SER A 178 4.96 -6.98 15.54
N LEU A 179 4.52 -6.53 14.36
CA LEU A 179 5.20 -6.83 13.10
C LEU A 179 6.60 -6.21 13.10
N THR A 180 6.70 -4.91 13.42
CA THR A 180 7.97 -4.19 13.44
C THR A 180 8.97 -4.82 14.42
N ALA A 181 8.52 -5.16 15.64
CA ALA A 181 9.39 -5.82 16.62
C ALA A 181 9.89 -7.19 16.14
N LYS A 182 9.01 -8.00 15.52
CA LYS A 182 9.39 -9.31 14.97
C LYS A 182 10.36 -9.18 13.80
N CYS A 183 10.11 -8.25 12.88
CA CYS A 183 11.00 -8.04 11.75
C CYS A 183 12.36 -7.50 12.21
N LEU A 184 12.40 -6.58 13.16
CA LEU A 184 13.65 -6.05 13.70
C LEU A 184 14.46 -7.16 14.41
N PHE A 185 13.80 -7.93 15.27
CA PHE A 185 14.46 -9.06 15.96
C PHE A 185 14.97 -10.09 14.94
N SER A 186 14.15 -10.43 13.93
CA SER A 186 14.55 -11.35 12.87
C SER A 186 15.73 -10.81 12.05
N ALA A 187 15.73 -9.52 11.72
CA ALA A 187 16.80 -8.88 10.96
C ALA A 187 18.16 -9.00 11.68
N ILE A 188 18.17 -8.66 12.97
CA ILE A 188 19.37 -8.74 13.81
C ILE A 188 19.82 -10.20 13.96
N THR A 189 18.88 -11.11 14.27
CA THR A 189 19.20 -12.53 14.45
C THR A 189 19.77 -13.14 13.18
N VAL A 190 19.13 -12.90 12.02
CA VAL A 190 19.61 -13.40 10.72
C VAL A 190 20.98 -12.81 10.38
N SER A 191 21.21 -11.52 10.64
CA SER A 191 22.51 -10.85 10.42
C SER A 191 23.62 -11.52 11.24
N VAL A 192 23.40 -11.71 12.55
CA VAL A 192 24.39 -12.32 13.46
C VAL A 192 24.65 -13.78 13.11
N VAL A 193 23.60 -14.56 12.88
CA VAL A 193 23.72 -15.99 12.51
C VAL A 193 24.44 -16.14 11.17
N ALA A 194 24.08 -15.34 10.17
CA ALA A 194 24.75 -15.36 8.88
C ALA A 194 26.22 -14.94 9.00
N GLY A 195 26.52 -13.91 9.81
CA GLY A 195 27.89 -13.49 10.10
C GLY A 195 28.72 -14.58 10.79
N LEU A 196 28.09 -15.39 11.67
CA LEU A 196 28.77 -16.50 12.34
C LEU A 196 29.02 -17.68 11.37
N LEU A 197 28.01 -18.06 10.61
CA LEU A 197 28.11 -19.19 9.66
C LEU A 197 29.13 -18.95 8.57
N PHE A 198 29.24 -17.72 8.09
CA PHE A 198 30.14 -17.33 7.01
C PHE A 198 31.34 -16.51 7.47
N TYR A 199 31.70 -16.60 8.76
CA TYR A 199 32.79 -15.81 9.34
C TYR A 199 34.12 -16.05 8.65
N ASN A 200 34.45 -17.29 8.33
CA ASN A 200 35.69 -17.71 7.66
C ASN A 200 35.54 -17.78 6.11
N SER A 201 34.44 -17.26 5.56
CA SER A 201 34.26 -17.26 4.10
C SER A 201 35.14 -16.19 3.47
N GLU A 202 35.97 -16.56 2.52
CA GLU A 202 36.75 -15.63 1.68
C GLU A 202 35.89 -14.94 0.61
N SER A 203 34.56 -15.07 0.72
CA SER A 203 33.64 -14.45 -0.22
C SER A 203 33.63 -12.93 -0.08
N TYR A 204 33.61 -12.25 -1.21
CA TYR A 204 33.38 -10.81 -1.30
C TYR A 204 32.08 -10.38 -0.55
N ILE A 205 31.09 -11.26 -0.52
CA ILE A 205 29.80 -10.97 0.08
C ILE A 205 29.89 -11.14 1.60
N HIS A 206 29.73 -10.06 2.33
CA HIS A 206 29.56 -10.10 3.79
C HIS A 206 28.12 -10.52 4.15
N TRP A 207 27.89 -11.82 4.23
CA TRP A 207 26.55 -12.39 4.45
C TRP A 207 25.83 -11.88 5.70
N GLY A 208 26.57 -11.59 6.75
CA GLY A 208 26.06 -10.95 7.96
C GLY A 208 25.97 -9.42 7.88
N GLY A 209 26.53 -8.83 6.82
CA GLY A 209 26.77 -7.38 6.76
C GLY A 209 27.78 -6.93 7.83
N SER A 210 28.05 -5.64 7.90
CA SER A 210 28.93 -5.07 8.94
C SER A 210 28.43 -5.35 10.34
N HIS A 211 27.10 -5.29 10.56
CA HIS A 211 26.49 -5.57 11.86
C HIS A 211 26.81 -6.98 12.36
N GLY A 212 26.56 -8.02 11.54
CA GLY A 212 26.86 -9.41 11.89
C GLY A 212 28.35 -9.65 12.10
N HIS A 213 29.21 -9.04 11.28
CA HIS A 213 30.64 -9.15 11.40
C HIS A 213 31.15 -8.58 12.74
N TYR A 214 30.79 -7.34 13.09
CA TYR A 214 31.24 -6.70 14.34
C TYR A 214 30.74 -7.42 15.60
N VAL A 215 29.47 -7.87 15.60
CA VAL A 215 28.92 -8.62 16.73
C VAL A 215 29.69 -9.94 16.93
N ASN A 216 29.98 -10.67 15.86
CA ASN A 216 30.72 -11.93 15.94
C ASN A 216 32.20 -11.71 16.35
N ALA A 217 32.87 -10.69 15.82
CA ALA A 217 34.21 -10.33 16.23
C ALA A 217 34.27 -10.00 17.74
N TRP A 218 33.27 -9.27 18.22
CA TRP A 218 33.17 -8.95 19.65
C TRP A 218 32.92 -10.21 20.50
N LEU A 219 32.04 -11.10 20.09
CA LEU A 219 31.76 -12.37 20.78
C LEU A 219 33.03 -13.26 20.85
N MET A 220 33.76 -13.36 19.75
CA MET A 220 35.00 -14.16 19.72
C MET A 220 36.08 -13.58 20.62
N ASN A 221 36.21 -12.25 20.69
CA ASN A 221 37.15 -11.61 21.58
C ASN A 221 36.82 -11.75 23.08
N MET A 222 35.56 -12.00 23.42
CA MET A 222 35.13 -12.28 24.80
C MET A 222 35.39 -13.73 25.23
N GLY A 223 35.54 -14.66 24.27
CA GLY A 223 35.76 -16.08 24.54
C GLY A 223 37.23 -16.49 24.66
N ASN A 224 38.17 -15.59 24.40
CA ASN A 224 39.60 -15.77 24.59
C ASN A 224 40.07 -15.06 25.85
#